data_946e650a829bce9f628aed0b670c7a4d
#
_entry.id   946e650a829bce9f628aed0b670c7a4d
#
_cell.length_a   1.000
_cell.length_b   1.000
_cell.length_c   1.000
_cell.angle_alpha   90.00
_cell.angle_beta   90.00
_cell.angle_gamma   90.00
#
_symmetry.space_group_name_H-M   'P 1'
#
loop_
_entity.id
_entity.type
_entity.pdbx_description
1 polymer ?
#
loop_
_entity_poly.entity_id
_entity_poly.type
_entity_poly.pdbx_seq_one_letter_code
_entity_poly.pdbx_strand_id
1 'polypeptide(L)'
;KSGAAGLVLCYVGTVLKDVSQELIDVCNELDFPLIVMFSLVGYKEIIRAVSDALLGLDNQKLRDAIDIYEYVTELLMESRNNSSLVMSLEHMLEKRVMYFDQNAEPIYISGFSRARIQMVERYIKNHFSEFLLHHSSQTISCPGIDEQLYLRPIYNKAFYFGTLVIVGCRFSDLDKIAIAQICNALSISSLSQISISQQQEKLRTDFIRDLLTIHLSEEDIFRRSTAIHCDISQVEGCIVLDICNFKQLIKQYSEEKIASLKRDFYELVQSELSALGDRSICCGLSDKVVILHIQTPKQTILQVARSLQRVLKRKNIEVSAGIGYRCKSVRDIQTSYETARLALQIATSGFAPSTCV
;
A
#
# COMPACT_ATOMS: atom_id res chain seq x y z
N LYS A 1 -41.78 -18.18 24.04
CA LYS A 1 -41.18 -18.68 22.78
C LYS A 1 -41.50 -17.76 21.58
N SER A 2 -42.21 -16.64 21.81
CA SER A 2 -42.60 -15.65 20.78
C SER A 2 -41.55 -14.53 20.58
N GLY A 3 -40.39 -14.56 21.26
CA GLY A 3 -39.36 -13.54 21.19
C GLY A 3 -39.67 -12.23 21.95
N ALA A 4 -40.66 -12.24 22.83
CA ALA A 4 -40.95 -11.08 23.71
C ALA A 4 -39.82 -10.87 24.71
N ALA A 5 -39.40 -9.61 24.91
CA ALA A 5 -38.30 -9.23 25.78
C ALA A 5 -38.77 -8.93 27.23
N GLY A 6 -40.09 -8.80 27.47
CA GLY A 6 -40.69 -8.54 28.76
C GLY A 6 -42.18 -8.41 28.66
N LEU A 7 -42.87 -8.26 29.82
CA LEU A 7 -44.29 -8.04 29.93
C LEU A 7 -44.57 -6.76 30.68
N VAL A 8 -45.44 -5.93 30.11
CA VAL A 8 -45.92 -4.71 30.81
C VAL A 8 -47.39 -4.88 31.12
N LEU A 9 -47.74 -4.84 32.41
CA LEU A 9 -49.11 -4.84 32.91
C LEU A 9 -49.56 -3.41 33.20
N CYS A 10 -50.55 -2.96 32.47
CA CYS A 10 -51.14 -1.62 32.63
C CYS A 10 -52.45 -1.69 33.46
N TYR A 11 -52.83 -0.57 34.04
CA TYR A 11 -54.10 -0.40 34.76
C TYR A 11 -54.23 -1.31 36.00
N VAL A 12 -53.15 -1.69 36.65
CA VAL A 12 -53.15 -2.44 37.90
C VAL A 12 -53.66 -1.51 39.02
N GLY A 13 -54.59 -1.97 39.85
CA GLY A 13 -55.31 -1.18 40.82
C GLY A 13 -56.59 -0.53 40.31
N THR A 14 -56.86 -0.54 39.00
CA THR A 14 -58.10 0.00 38.40
C THR A 14 -58.88 -1.07 37.61
N VAL A 15 -58.30 -1.69 36.61
CA VAL A 15 -58.90 -2.75 35.81
C VAL A 15 -58.49 -4.13 36.36
N LEU A 16 -57.23 -4.32 36.62
CA LEU A 16 -56.68 -5.46 37.34
C LEU A 16 -56.54 -5.08 38.82
N LYS A 17 -57.22 -5.77 39.73
CA LYS A 17 -57.19 -5.46 41.17
C LYS A 17 -55.76 -5.59 41.73
N ASP A 18 -55.04 -6.64 41.31
CA ASP A 18 -53.70 -6.93 41.76
C ASP A 18 -52.98 -7.86 40.76
N VAL A 19 -51.68 -8.01 40.89
CA VAL A 19 -50.88 -8.96 40.10
C VAL A 19 -50.83 -10.26 40.88
N SER A 20 -51.22 -11.38 40.23
CA SER A 20 -51.16 -12.68 40.90
C SER A 20 -49.73 -13.09 41.24
N GLN A 21 -49.56 -13.68 42.41
CA GLN A 21 -48.24 -14.17 42.85
C GLN A 21 -47.67 -15.22 41.87
N GLU A 22 -48.54 -16.07 41.35
CA GLU A 22 -48.16 -17.10 40.33
C GLU A 22 -47.50 -16.47 39.11
N LEU A 23 -47.99 -15.31 38.63
CA LEU A 23 -47.39 -14.61 37.48
C LEU A 23 -46.00 -14.06 37.83
N ILE A 24 -45.86 -13.50 39.05
CA ILE A 24 -44.58 -13.01 39.53
C ILE A 24 -43.57 -14.15 39.66
N ASP A 25 -43.98 -15.29 40.21
CA ASP A 25 -43.15 -16.46 40.40
C ASP A 25 -42.68 -17.02 39.04
N VAL A 26 -43.57 -17.14 38.07
CA VAL A 26 -43.22 -17.60 36.69
C VAL A 26 -42.27 -16.63 36.00
N CYS A 27 -42.48 -15.32 36.16
CA CYS A 27 -41.58 -14.33 35.59
C CYS A 27 -40.17 -14.41 36.19
N ASN A 28 -40.09 -14.62 37.53
CA ASN A 28 -38.84 -14.81 38.23
C ASN A 28 -38.12 -16.12 37.84
N GLU A 29 -38.86 -17.22 37.72
CA GLU A 29 -38.30 -18.50 37.27
C GLU A 29 -37.72 -18.45 35.83
N LEU A 30 -38.36 -17.66 34.97
CA LEU A 30 -37.94 -17.52 33.57
C LEU A 30 -36.97 -16.38 33.33
N ASP A 31 -36.55 -15.67 34.37
CA ASP A 31 -35.76 -14.42 34.28
C ASP A 31 -36.36 -13.44 33.26
N PHE A 32 -37.72 -13.32 33.29
CA PHE A 32 -38.49 -12.57 32.32
C PHE A 32 -38.97 -11.25 32.94
N PRO A 33 -38.52 -10.08 32.41
CA PRO A 33 -38.87 -8.77 33.00
C PRO A 33 -40.40 -8.52 33.06
N LEU A 34 -40.92 -8.24 34.26
CA LEU A 34 -42.29 -7.85 34.48
C LEU A 34 -42.35 -6.42 34.99
N ILE A 35 -42.98 -5.53 34.21
CA ILE A 35 -43.17 -4.13 34.58
C ILE A 35 -44.65 -3.93 34.92
N VAL A 36 -44.91 -3.47 36.16
CA VAL A 36 -46.27 -3.23 36.68
C VAL A 36 -46.51 -1.74 36.78
N MET A 37 -47.55 -1.25 36.12
CA MET A 37 -47.93 0.16 36.13
C MET A 37 -49.22 0.39 36.89
N PHE A 38 -49.11 1.08 38.03
CA PHE A 38 -50.22 1.41 38.90
C PHE A 38 -50.93 2.75 38.57
N SER A 39 -50.34 3.52 37.62
CA SER A 39 -50.91 4.80 37.18
C SER A 39 -51.78 4.64 35.95
N LEU A 40 -52.74 5.57 35.75
CA LEU A 40 -53.58 5.64 34.54
C LEU A 40 -52.82 6.15 33.31
N VAL A 41 -51.70 5.49 32.99
CA VAL A 41 -50.92 5.79 31.78
C VAL A 41 -51.53 5.03 30.60
N GLY A 42 -51.89 5.76 29.58
CA GLY A 42 -52.51 5.19 28.40
C GLY A 42 -51.51 4.29 27.62
N TYR A 43 -52.02 3.19 27.05
CA TYR A 43 -51.21 2.27 26.22
C TYR A 43 -50.44 2.99 25.10
N LYS A 44 -51.04 4.05 24.52
CA LYS A 44 -50.41 4.88 23.51
C LYS A 44 -49.17 5.61 24.02
N GLU A 45 -49.17 6.06 25.25
CA GLU A 45 -48.02 6.77 25.86
C GLU A 45 -46.88 5.84 26.13
N ILE A 46 -47.17 4.57 26.52
CA ILE A 46 -46.12 3.55 26.71
C ILE A 46 -45.46 3.19 25.38
N ILE A 47 -46.27 2.92 24.34
CA ILE A 47 -45.72 2.64 23.00
C ILE A 47 -44.89 3.81 22.53
N ARG A 48 -45.37 5.04 22.70
CA ARG A 48 -44.64 6.23 22.29
C ARG A 48 -43.28 6.34 23.00
N ALA A 49 -43.29 6.20 24.34
CA ALA A 49 -42.05 6.27 25.15
C ALA A 49 -41.03 5.19 24.72
N VAL A 50 -41.48 3.96 24.50
CA VAL A 50 -40.60 2.86 24.04
C VAL A 50 -40.09 3.12 22.63
N SER A 51 -40.96 3.58 21.72
CA SER A 51 -40.59 3.92 20.35
C SER A 51 -39.60 5.08 20.33
N ASP A 52 -39.82 6.13 21.09
CA ASP A 52 -38.94 7.30 21.19
C ASP A 52 -37.55 6.89 21.76
N ALA A 53 -37.54 5.99 22.78
CA ALA A 53 -36.30 5.46 23.33
C ALA A 53 -35.51 4.61 22.28
N LEU A 54 -36.18 3.73 21.54
CA LEU A 54 -35.57 2.93 20.50
C LEU A 54 -35.05 3.79 19.34
N LEU A 55 -35.84 4.76 18.87
CA LEU A 55 -35.43 5.71 17.85
C LEU A 55 -34.27 6.59 18.32
N GLY A 56 -34.24 6.93 19.59
CA GLY A 56 -33.13 7.66 20.22
C GLY A 56 -31.83 6.87 20.18
N LEU A 57 -31.87 5.58 20.49
CA LEU A 57 -30.69 4.69 20.40
C LEU A 57 -30.17 4.51 18.98
N ASP A 58 -31.09 4.35 18.02
CA ASP A 58 -30.70 4.22 16.61
C ASP A 58 -30.13 5.54 16.05
N ASN A 59 -30.71 6.67 16.45
CA ASN A 59 -30.16 7.99 16.10
C ASN A 59 -28.79 8.23 16.72
N GLN A 60 -28.53 7.76 17.93
CA GLN A 60 -27.21 7.87 18.58
C GLN A 60 -26.17 7.07 17.80
N LYS A 61 -26.45 5.80 17.46
CA LYS A 61 -25.54 4.97 16.67
C LYS A 61 -25.24 5.57 15.31
N LEU A 62 -26.25 6.19 14.68
CA LEU A 62 -26.07 6.85 13.39
C LEU A 62 -25.16 8.09 13.53
N ARG A 63 -25.30 8.88 14.59
CA ARG A 63 -24.42 10.02 14.87
C ARG A 63 -22.99 9.56 15.08
N ASP A 64 -22.79 8.58 15.97
CA ASP A 64 -21.45 8.03 16.25
C ASP A 64 -20.78 7.51 14.96
N ALA A 65 -21.54 6.91 14.04
CA ALA A 65 -21.03 6.46 12.75
C ALA A 65 -20.64 7.62 11.82
N ILE A 66 -21.44 8.73 11.83
CA ILE A 66 -21.13 9.94 11.08
C ILE A 66 -19.88 10.60 11.63
N ASP A 67 -19.74 10.70 12.95
CA ASP A 67 -18.57 11.29 13.61
C ASP A 67 -17.29 10.52 13.26
N ILE A 68 -17.34 9.19 13.21
CA ILE A 68 -16.21 8.36 12.73
C ILE A 68 -15.87 8.69 11.28
N TYR A 69 -16.88 8.81 10.40
CA TYR A 69 -16.67 9.13 8.99
C TYR A 69 -16.02 10.50 8.80
N GLU A 70 -16.53 11.53 9.48
CA GLU A 70 -15.99 12.89 9.42
C GLU A 70 -14.55 12.92 9.94
N TYR A 71 -14.28 12.33 11.08
CA TYR A 71 -12.95 12.25 11.66
C TYR A 71 -11.93 11.57 10.72
N VAL A 72 -12.29 10.43 10.12
CA VAL A 72 -11.39 9.72 9.18
C VAL A 72 -11.18 10.53 7.90
N THR A 73 -12.20 11.27 7.46
CA THR A 73 -12.10 12.14 6.29
C THR A 73 -11.16 13.32 6.54
N GLU A 74 -11.25 13.96 7.70
CA GLU A 74 -10.32 15.01 8.13
C GLU A 74 -8.89 14.50 8.20
N LEU A 75 -8.68 13.36 8.83
CA LEU A 75 -7.35 12.71 8.89
C LEU A 75 -6.77 12.44 7.50
N LEU A 76 -7.60 12.00 6.54
CA LEU A 76 -7.15 11.75 5.18
C LEU A 76 -6.74 13.04 4.46
N MET A 77 -7.40 14.16 4.77
CA MET A 77 -7.07 15.47 4.20
C MET A 77 -5.81 16.07 4.82
N GLU A 78 -5.62 15.92 6.13
CA GLU A 78 -4.49 16.48 6.86
C GLU A 78 -3.21 15.66 6.70
N SER A 79 -3.34 14.35 6.75
CA SER A 79 -2.21 13.42 6.77
C SER A 79 -2.18 12.52 5.53
N ARG A 80 -1.14 12.66 4.73
CA ARG A 80 -0.86 11.73 3.61
C ARG A 80 -0.10 10.48 4.08
N ASN A 81 0.02 10.23 5.38
CA ASN A 81 0.80 9.14 5.93
C ASN A 81 -0.09 8.01 6.44
N ASN A 82 0.08 6.82 5.90
CA ASN A 82 -0.65 5.61 6.31
C ASN A 82 -0.48 5.30 7.81
N SER A 83 0.68 5.59 8.40
CA SER A 83 0.93 5.36 9.84
C SER A 83 -0.01 6.16 10.74
N SER A 84 -0.33 7.41 10.39
CA SER A 84 -1.25 8.26 11.15
C SER A 84 -2.68 7.72 11.14
N LEU A 85 -3.14 7.22 9.99
CA LEU A 85 -4.46 6.59 9.86
C LEU A 85 -4.58 5.33 10.72
N VAL A 86 -3.52 4.50 10.75
CA VAL A 86 -3.51 3.27 11.55
C VAL A 86 -3.40 3.57 13.04
N MET A 87 -2.62 4.59 13.43
CA MET A 87 -2.54 5.05 14.82
C MET A 87 -3.90 5.55 15.33
N SER A 88 -4.65 6.27 14.49
CA SER A 88 -6.00 6.72 14.85
C SER A 88 -6.96 5.55 15.03
N LEU A 89 -6.85 4.49 14.21
CA LEU A 89 -7.63 3.27 14.40
C LEU A 89 -7.30 2.59 15.74
N GLU A 90 -6.03 2.53 16.11
CA GLU A 90 -5.62 2.00 17.41
C GLU A 90 -6.31 2.72 18.57
N HIS A 91 -6.34 4.05 18.53
CA HIS A 91 -7.03 4.86 19.52
C HIS A 91 -8.55 4.65 19.54
N MET A 92 -9.19 4.56 18.35
CA MET A 92 -10.63 4.32 18.28
C MET A 92 -11.05 2.95 18.79
N LEU A 93 -10.25 1.92 18.54
CA LEU A 93 -10.55 0.54 18.93
C LEU A 93 -10.06 0.19 20.34
N GLU A 94 -9.17 0.99 20.93
CA GLU A 94 -8.41 0.66 22.14
C GLU A 94 -7.72 -0.71 22.06
N LYS A 95 -7.29 -1.10 20.85
CA LYS A 95 -6.66 -2.38 20.55
C LYS A 95 -5.36 -2.17 19.82
N ARG A 96 -4.39 -3.07 20.05
CA ARG A 96 -3.11 -3.05 19.33
C ARG A 96 -3.32 -3.36 17.85
N VAL A 97 -2.65 -2.60 16.99
CA VAL A 97 -2.77 -2.68 15.55
C VAL A 97 -1.40 -2.75 14.90
N MET A 98 -1.28 -3.48 13.80
CA MET A 98 -0.14 -3.46 12.88
C MET A 98 -0.63 -3.22 11.46
N TYR A 99 0.19 -2.56 10.66
CA TYR A 99 -0.04 -2.42 9.23
C TYR A 99 1.21 -2.79 8.45
N PHE A 100 1.05 -3.68 7.50
CA PHE A 100 2.09 -4.14 6.59
C PHE A 100 1.75 -3.69 5.18
N ASP A 101 2.76 -3.26 4.42
CA ASP A 101 2.60 -2.86 3.02
C ASP A 101 2.40 -4.06 2.08
N GLN A 102 2.36 -3.79 0.78
CA GLN A 102 2.21 -4.80 -0.27
C GLN A 102 3.36 -5.84 -0.32
N ASN A 103 4.53 -5.52 0.23
CA ASN A 103 5.70 -6.39 0.29
C ASN A 103 5.79 -7.14 1.64
N ALA A 104 4.76 -6.98 2.49
CA ALA A 104 4.73 -7.44 3.87
C ALA A 104 5.82 -6.80 4.75
N GLU A 105 6.24 -5.58 4.40
CA GLU A 105 7.12 -4.79 5.27
C GLU A 105 6.27 -3.99 6.29
N PRO A 106 6.69 -3.94 7.55
CA PRO A 106 5.93 -3.26 8.58
C PRO A 106 6.00 -1.73 8.43
N ILE A 107 4.85 -1.09 8.25
CA ILE A 107 4.70 0.37 8.16
C ILE A 107 4.33 0.97 9.52
N TYR A 108 3.47 0.28 10.28
CA TYR A 108 3.05 0.70 11.62
C TYR A 108 2.94 -0.50 12.55
N ILE A 109 3.44 -0.34 13.76
CA ILE A 109 3.43 -1.39 14.78
C ILE A 109 3.17 -0.76 16.15
N SER A 110 2.18 -1.28 16.85
CA SER A 110 1.85 -0.88 18.20
C SER A 110 2.18 -1.96 19.22
N GLY A 111 3.13 -1.70 20.09
CA GLY A 111 3.37 -2.47 21.32
C GLY A 111 3.64 -3.98 21.17
N PHE A 112 4.17 -4.44 20.03
CA PHE A 112 4.47 -5.84 19.78
C PHE A 112 5.95 -6.18 19.96
N SER A 113 6.23 -7.39 20.41
CA SER A 113 7.60 -7.91 20.42
C SER A 113 8.09 -8.21 19.00
N ARG A 114 9.41 -8.08 18.78
CA ARG A 114 10.04 -8.35 17.47
C ARG A 114 9.73 -9.77 16.95
N ALA A 115 9.66 -10.75 17.83
CA ALA A 115 9.32 -12.12 17.46
C ALA A 115 7.90 -12.25 16.91
N ARG A 116 6.92 -11.53 17.50
CA ARG A 116 5.53 -11.51 17.01
C ARG A 116 5.41 -10.84 15.64
N ILE A 117 6.12 -9.73 15.45
CA ILE A 117 6.15 -9.02 14.16
C ILE A 117 6.66 -9.94 13.07
N GLN A 118 7.80 -10.60 13.28
CA GLN A 118 8.39 -11.52 12.30
C GLN A 118 7.48 -12.73 12.00
N MET A 119 6.72 -13.20 12.98
CA MET A 119 5.77 -14.28 12.78
C MET A 119 4.61 -13.85 11.89
N VAL A 120 4.02 -12.68 12.14
CA VAL A 120 2.94 -12.14 11.31
C VAL A 120 3.44 -11.83 9.90
N GLU A 121 4.59 -11.22 9.76
CA GLU A 121 5.25 -10.96 8.48
C GLU A 121 5.42 -12.25 7.66
N ARG A 122 5.95 -13.30 8.29
CA ARG A 122 6.13 -14.62 7.65
C ARG A 122 4.79 -15.23 7.26
N TYR A 123 3.76 -15.09 8.11
CA TYR A 123 2.42 -15.56 7.79
C TYR A 123 1.86 -14.86 6.56
N ILE A 124 1.93 -13.53 6.50
CA ILE A 124 1.47 -12.73 5.36
C ILE A 124 2.22 -13.15 4.09
N LYS A 125 3.56 -13.28 4.14
CA LYS A 125 4.38 -13.70 2.99
C LYS A 125 4.02 -15.12 2.49
N ASN A 126 3.76 -16.05 3.38
CA ASN A 126 3.41 -17.43 3.01
C ASN A 126 2.00 -17.57 2.43
N HIS A 127 1.05 -16.70 2.85
CA HIS A 127 -0.35 -16.76 2.40
C HIS A 127 -0.69 -15.63 1.42
N PHE A 128 0.32 -14.99 0.86
CA PHE A 128 0.16 -13.85 -0.05
C PHE A 128 -0.76 -14.16 -1.24
N SER A 129 -0.63 -15.35 -1.84
CA SER A 129 -1.48 -15.79 -2.95
C SER A 129 -2.95 -15.93 -2.56
N GLU A 130 -3.23 -16.36 -1.33
CA GLU A 130 -4.59 -16.48 -0.80
C GLU A 130 -5.21 -15.11 -0.56
N PHE A 131 -4.44 -14.16 -0.05
CA PHE A 131 -4.88 -12.78 0.11
C PHE A 131 -5.23 -12.12 -1.22
N LEU A 132 -4.49 -12.41 -2.28
CA LEU A 132 -4.78 -11.92 -3.63
C LEU A 132 -6.07 -12.51 -4.22
N LEU A 133 -6.40 -13.77 -3.88
CA LEU A 133 -7.57 -14.46 -4.46
C LEU A 133 -8.87 -14.21 -3.69
N HIS A 134 -8.80 -14.11 -2.37
CA HIS A 134 -9.99 -14.20 -1.52
C HIS A 134 -10.42 -12.91 -0.85
N HIS A 135 -9.88 -11.76 -1.15
CA HIS A 135 -10.30 -10.42 -0.66
C HIS A 135 -11.01 -10.37 0.73
N SER A 136 -11.01 -11.46 1.49
CA SER A 136 -11.76 -11.61 2.73
C SER A 136 -10.87 -11.43 3.95
N SER A 137 -11.43 -10.86 5.00
CA SER A 137 -10.78 -10.82 6.30
C SER A 137 -10.72 -12.21 6.92
N GLN A 138 -9.63 -12.49 7.62
CA GLN A 138 -9.39 -13.79 8.27
C GLN A 138 -9.07 -13.57 9.75
N THR A 139 -9.50 -14.50 10.60
CA THR A 139 -9.08 -14.54 12.00
C THR A 139 -8.17 -15.74 12.18
N ILE A 140 -6.97 -15.49 12.66
CA ILE A 140 -5.95 -16.51 12.88
C ILE A 140 -5.58 -16.61 14.36
N SER A 141 -5.27 -17.82 14.80
CA SER A 141 -4.64 -18.08 16.09
C SER A 141 -3.18 -18.41 15.83
N CYS A 142 -2.28 -17.58 16.32
CA CYS A 142 -0.85 -17.81 16.13
C CYS A 142 -0.27 -18.61 17.29
N PRO A 143 0.53 -19.66 17.06
CA PRO A 143 1.22 -20.39 18.11
C PRO A 143 2.06 -19.44 18.98
N GLY A 144 1.86 -19.51 20.33
CA GLY A 144 2.58 -18.63 21.27
C GLY A 144 1.97 -17.23 21.44
N ILE A 145 0.80 -16.98 20.88
CA ILE A 145 -0.04 -15.80 21.15
C ILE A 145 -1.36 -16.30 21.70
N ASP A 146 -1.70 -15.96 22.96
CA ASP A 146 -2.98 -16.32 23.57
C ASP A 146 -4.17 -15.56 22.96
N GLU A 147 -3.86 -14.55 22.13
CA GLU A 147 -4.85 -13.67 21.51
C GLU A 147 -5.03 -14.01 20.04
N GLN A 148 -6.26 -13.96 19.56
CA GLN A 148 -6.56 -14.10 18.14
C GLN A 148 -6.18 -12.81 17.40
N LEU A 149 -5.71 -12.95 16.18
CA LEU A 149 -5.39 -11.84 15.29
C LEU A 149 -6.41 -11.78 14.15
N TYR A 150 -7.00 -10.61 13.97
CA TYR A 150 -7.86 -10.32 12.84
C TYR A 150 -7.02 -9.67 11.73
N LEU A 151 -6.94 -10.31 10.59
CA LEU A 151 -6.22 -9.83 9.40
C LEU A 151 -7.22 -9.32 8.39
N ARG A 152 -7.03 -8.10 7.93
CA ARG A 152 -7.84 -7.50 6.88
C ARG A 152 -6.95 -6.98 5.76
N PRO A 153 -6.93 -7.68 4.62
CA PRO A 153 -6.25 -7.22 3.42
C PRO A 153 -6.92 -5.95 2.87
N ILE A 154 -6.12 -5.01 2.39
CA ILE A 154 -6.57 -3.73 1.84
C ILE A 154 -6.41 -3.75 0.34
N TYR A 155 -7.51 -3.54 -0.36
CA TYR A 155 -7.60 -3.59 -1.82
C TYR A 155 -8.31 -2.39 -2.40
N ASN A 156 -7.99 -2.12 -3.67
CA ASN A 156 -8.85 -1.35 -4.55
C ASN A 156 -8.90 -2.07 -5.90
N LYS A 157 -10.06 -2.68 -6.21
CA LYS A 157 -10.30 -3.48 -7.42
C LYS A 157 -9.23 -4.58 -7.60
N ALA A 158 -8.18 -4.32 -8.38
CA ALA A 158 -7.13 -5.28 -8.72
C ALA A 158 -5.82 -5.07 -7.93
N PHE A 159 -5.71 -4.00 -7.13
CA PHE A 159 -4.48 -3.66 -6.42
C PHE A 159 -4.58 -4.01 -4.95
N TYR A 160 -3.61 -4.78 -4.45
CA TYR A 160 -3.38 -5.04 -3.05
C TYR A 160 -2.38 -4.01 -2.51
N PHE A 161 -2.75 -3.32 -1.40
CA PHE A 161 -1.93 -2.27 -0.79
C PHE A 161 -1.26 -2.70 0.51
N GLY A 162 -1.71 -3.79 1.09
CA GLY A 162 -1.17 -4.28 2.34
C GLY A 162 -2.19 -4.99 3.21
N THR A 163 -1.79 -5.33 4.43
CA THR A 163 -2.64 -6.01 5.41
C THR A 163 -2.67 -5.27 6.73
N LEU A 164 -3.87 -4.96 7.18
CA LEU A 164 -4.14 -4.48 8.52
C LEU A 164 -4.32 -5.68 9.46
N VAL A 165 -3.66 -5.66 10.61
CA VAL A 165 -3.72 -6.71 11.63
C VAL A 165 -4.15 -6.10 12.95
N ILE A 166 -5.23 -6.63 13.54
CA ILE A 166 -5.81 -6.12 14.79
C ILE A 166 -5.85 -7.26 15.80
N VAL A 167 -5.48 -6.97 17.05
CA VAL A 167 -5.57 -7.95 18.13
C VAL A 167 -7.02 -8.11 18.57
N GLY A 168 -7.50 -9.36 18.60
CA GLY A 168 -8.86 -9.73 18.96
C GLY A 168 -9.72 -10.14 17.78
N CYS A 169 -10.87 -10.74 18.07
CA CYS A 169 -11.82 -11.21 17.06
C CYS A 169 -13.26 -10.68 17.26
N ARG A 170 -13.51 -9.99 18.38
CA ARG A 170 -14.83 -9.41 18.68
C ARG A 170 -14.78 -7.91 18.50
N PHE A 171 -15.63 -7.43 17.61
CA PHE A 171 -15.77 -6.02 17.24
C PHE A 171 -17.22 -5.60 17.38
N SER A 172 -17.47 -4.47 18.00
CA SER A 172 -18.78 -3.81 18.00
C SER A 172 -19.13 -3.36 16.58
N ASP A 173 -20.34 -2.92 16.35
CA ASP A 173 -20.73 -2.41 15.03
C ASP A 173 -20.02 -1.10 14.70
N LEU A 174 -19.73 -0.25 15.68
CA LEU A 174 -18.92 0.96 15.51
C LEU A 174 -17.45 0.63 15.19
N ASP A 175 -16.87 -0.39 15.84
CA ASP A 175 -15.51 -0.86 15.52
C ASP A 175 -15.42 -1.32 14.06
N LYS A 176 -16.43 -2.06 13.58
CA LYS A 176 -16.48 -2.52 12.19
C LYS A 176 -16.57 -1.36 11.21
N ILE A 177 -17.33 -0.31 11.55
CA ILE A 177 -17.40 0.93 10.77
C ILE A 177 -16.04 1.63 10.75
N ALA A 178 -15.40 1.82 11.91
CA ALA A 178 -14.09 2.43 12.01
C ALA A 178 -13.03 1.66 11.19
N ILE A 179 -12.99 0.34 11.31
CA ILE A 179 -12.09 -0.52 10.53
C ILE A 179 -12.35 -0.34 9.03
N ALA A 180 -13.62 -0.34 8.60
CA ALA A 180 -13.97 -0.20 7.20
C ALA A 180 -13.54 1.18 6.64
N GLN A 181 -13.79 2.26 7.38
CA GLN A 181 -13.43 3.61 6.97
C GLN A 181 -11.91 3.81 6.90
N ILE A 182 -11.17 3.32 7.89
CA ILE A 182 -9.70 3.39 7.85
C ILE A 182 -9.14 2.54 6.70
N CYS A 183 -9.67 1.36 6.41
CA CYS A 183 -9.24 0.57 5.24
C CYS A 183 -9.51 1.31 3.93
N ASN A 184 -10.65 1.99 3.80
CA ASN A 184 -10.94 2.83 2.63
C ASN A 184 -9.96 4.01 2.53
N ALA A 185 -9.70 4.70 3.64
CA ALA A 185 -8.74 5.80 3.70
C ALA A 185 -7.32 5.35 3.34
N LEU A 186 -6.86 4.19 3.85
CA LEU A 186 -5.58 3.59 3.50
C LEU A 186 -5.49 3.25 2.01
N SER A 187 -6.57 2.74 1.41
CA SER A 187 -6.63 2.47 -0.03
C SER A 187 -6.48 3.74 -0.86
N ILE A 188 -7.18 4.82 -0.48
CA ILE A 188 -7.12 6.11 -1.16
C ILE A 188 -5.73 6.75 -1.00
N SER A 189 -5.18 6.76 0.22
CA SER A 189 -3.86 7.29 0.51
C SER A 189 -2.77 6.55 -0.28
N SER A 190 -2.82 5.21 -0.31
CA SER A 190 -1.87 4.38 -1.04
C SER A 190 -1.94 4.62 -2.55
N LEU A 191 -3.15 4.72 -3.12
CA LEU A 191 -3.33 5.09 -4.53
C LEU A 191 -2.76 6.48 -4.85
N SER A 192 -3.01 7.45 -3.98
CA SER A 192 -2.48 8.80 -4.14
C SER A 192 -0.95 8.80 -4.13
N GLN A 193 -0.33 8.06 -3.19
CA GLN A 193 1.13 7.91 -3.11
C GLN A 193 1.72 7.26 -4.37
N ILE A 194 1.09 6.19 -4.87
CA ILE A 194 1.50 5.53 -6.13
C ILE A 194 1.39 6.50 -7.30
N SER A 195 0.28 7.24 -7.42
CA SER A 195 0.07 8.21 -8.51
C SER A 195 1.11 9.33 -8.48
N ILE A 196 1.42 9.87 -7.31
CA ILE A 196 2.45 10.91 -7.12
C ILE A 196 3.82 10.35 -7.52
N SER A 197 4.17 9.15 -7.05
CA SER A 197 5.44 8.50 -7.37
C SER A 197 5.58 8.26 -8.88
N GLN A 198 4.53 7.75 -9.53
CA GLN A 198 4.51 7.54 -10.98
C GLN A 198 4.66 8.84 -11.76
N GLN A 199 4.00 9.91 -11.31
CA GLN A 199 4.12 11.24 -11.93
C GLN A 199 5.55 11.80 -11.79
N GLN A 200 6.15 11.66 -10.62
CA GLN A 200 7.53 12.08 -10.38
C GLN A 200 8.52 11.31 -11.27
N GLU A 201 8.34 9.97 -11.36
CA GLU A 201 9.19 9.13 -12.21
C GLU A 201 9.02 9.47 -13.69
N LYS A 202 7.80 9.77 -14.13
CA LYS A 202 7.56 10.23 -15.50
C LYS A 202 8.27 11.56 -15.79
N LEU A 203 8.13 12.55 -14.91
CA LEU A 203 8.80 13.84 -15.05
C LEU A 203 10.33 13.68 -15.09
N ARG A 204 10.87 12.80 -14.25
CA ARG A 204 12.29 12.46 -14.24
C ARG A 204 12.74 11.80 -15.54
N THR A 205 11.98 10.83 -16.04
CA THR A 205 12.25 10.14 -17.32
C THR A 205 12.20 11.11 -18.50
N ASP A 206 11.20 11.99 -18.54
CA ASP A 206 11.05 12.99 -19.60
C ASP A 206 12.21 14.00 -19.57
N PHE A 207 12.61 14.46 -18.38
CA PHE A 207 13.77 15.34 -18.23
C PHE A 207 15.06 14.68 -18.70
N ILE A 208 15.33 13.43 -18.31
CA ILE A 208 16.53 12.71 -18.73
C ILE A 208 16.51 12.48 -20.23
N ARG A 209 15.37 12.12 -20.81
CA ARG A 209 15.22 11.97 -22.27
C ARG A 209 15.60 13.26 -22.98
N ASP A 210 15.06 14.40 -22.55
CA ASP A 210 15.36 15.69 -23.13
C ASP A 210 16.84 16.04 -22.99
N LEU A 211 17.43 15.82 -21.81
CA LEU A 211 18.85 16.04 -21.53
C LEU A 211 19.76 15.24 -22.48
N LEU A 212 19.34 14.03 -22.86
CA LEU A 212 20.11 13.13 -23.72
C LEU A 212 19.88 13.38 -25.22
N THR A 213 18.74 13.96 -25.62
CA THR A 213 18.32 14.06 -27.04
C THR A 213 18.22 15.49 -27.56
N ILE A 214 18.09 16.48 -26.68
CA ILE A 214 17.89 17.89 -27.02
C ILE A 214 19.01 18.72 -26.40
N HIS A 215 19.48 19.73 -27.12
CA HIS A 215 20.41 20.70 -26.54
C HIS A 215 19.67 21.65 -25.59
N LEU A 216 19.83 21.41 -24.28
CA LEU A 216 19.29 22.25 -23.22
C LEU A 216 20.33 23.28 -22.76
N SER A 217 19.89 24.46 -22.38
CA SER A 217 20.75 25.44 -21.71
C SER A 217 21.10 24.99 -20.29
N GLU A 218 22.25 25.43 -19.74
CA GLU A 218 22.61 25.09 -18.35
C GLU A 218 21.57 25.59 -17.35
N GLU A 219 20.96 26.73 -17.60
CA GLU A 219 19.91 27.30 -16.76
C GLU A 219 18.65 26.38 -16.75
N ASP A 220 18.26 25.89 -17.92
CA ASP A 220 17.12 24.96 -18.04
C ASP A 220 17.43 23.62 -17.38
N ILE A 221 18.64 23.11 -17.55
CA ILE A 221 19.09 21.87 -16.91
C ILE A 221 19.03 22.04 -15.38
N PHE A 222 19.61 23.13 -14.84
CA PHE A 222 19.62 23.39 -13.41
C PHE A 222 18.20 23.58 -12.86
N ARG A 223 17.37 24.40 -13.51
CA ARG A 223 15.98 24.64 -13.09
C ARG A 223 15.17 23.38 -13.05
N ARG A 224 15.23 22.54 -14.11
CA ARG A 224 14.46 21.30 -14.23
C ARG A 224 14.95 20.22 -13.28
N SER A 225 16.26 20.04 -13.14
CA SER A 225 16.84 19.06 -12.22
C SER A 225 16.51 19.35 -10.76
N THR A 226 16.52 20.64 -10.37
CA THR A 226 16.12 21.09 -9.03
C THR A 226 14.63 20.81 -8.78
N ALA A 227 13.76 21.12 -9.75
CA ALA A 227 12.32 20.93 -9.61
C ALA A 227 11.91 19.44 -9.40
N ILE A 228 12.68 18.50 -9.93
CA ILE A 228 12.43 17.05 -9.77
C ILE A 228 13.36 16.39 -8.75
N HIS A 229 14.10 17.17 -7.97
CA HIS A 229 15.08 16.69 -6.98
C HIS A 229 16.07 15.66 -7.57
N CYS A 230 16.54 15.89 -8.81
CA CYS A 230 17.46 15.03 -9.52
C CYS A 230 18.82 15.72 -9.65
N ASP A 231 19.78 15.39 -8.79
CA ASP A 231 21.12 15.94 -8.85
C ASP A 231 21.95 15.24 -9.93
N ILE A 232 22.18 15.92 -11.03
CA ILE A 232 22.99 15.46 -12.16
C ILE A 232 24.39 16.07 -12.20
N SER A 233 24.73 16.93 -11.23
CA SER A 233 26.03 17.64 -11.21
C SER A 233 27.23 16.70 -11.03
N GLN A 234 26.99 15.54 -10.44
CA GLN A 234 28.02 14.52 -10.14
C GLN A 234 28.06 13.36 -11.14
N VAL A 235 27.38 13.49 -12.26
CA VAL A 235 27.40 12.45 -13.31
C VAL A 235 28.80 12.36 -13.93
N GLU A 236 29.42 11.18 -13.83
CA GLU A 236 30.75 10.90 -14.39
C GLU A 236 30.67 10.44 -15.86
N GLY A 237 29.58 9.77 -16.24
CA GLY A 237 29.39 9.29 -17.60
C GLY A 237 28.10 8.47 -17.75
N CYS A 238 27.85 8.03 -18.97
CA CYS A 238 26.66 7.27 -19.33
C CYS A 238 27.01 5.80 -19.62
N ILE A 239 26.12 4.89 -19.16
CA ILE A 239 26.11 3.48 -19.58
C ILE A 239 24.80 3.25 -20.34
N VAL A 240 24.86 2.62 -21.51
CA VAL A 240 23.68 2.18 -22.26
C VAL A 240 23.65 0.67 -22.30
N LEU A 241 22.57 0.08 -21.79
CA LEU A 241 22.32 -1.35 -21.79
C LEU A 241 21.28 -1.70 -22.85
N ASP A 242 21.51 -2.78 -23.59
CA ASP A 242 20.58 -3.33 -24.57
C ASP A 242 20.46 -4.85 -24.39
N ILE A 243 19.25 -5.38 -24.50
CA ILE A 243 19.02 -6.83 -24.41
C ILE A 243 19.49 -7.47 -25.69
N CYS A 244 20.38 -8.45 -25.59
CA CYS A 244 20.86 -9.20 -26.76
C CYS A 244 19.69 -9.89 -27.50
N ASN A 245 19.68 -9.83 -28.82
CA ASN A 245 18.64 -10.44 -29.65
C ASN A 245 17.20 -9.94 -29.43
N PHE A 246 17.02 -8.77 -28.82
CA PHE A 246 15.69 -8.21 -28.55
C PHE A 246 14.82 -8.09 -29.83
N LYS A 247 15.41 -7.76 -30.97
CA LYS A 247 14.72 -7.71 -32.27
C LYS A 247 14.11 -9.06 -32.71
N GLN A 248 14.69 -10.18 -32.28
CA GLN A 248 14.14 -11.51 -32.53
C GLN A 248 13.00 -11.82 -31.59
N LEU A 249 13.10 -11.39 -30.32
CA LEU A 249 12.05 -11.53 -29.31
C LEU A 249 10.78 -10.76 -29.71
N ILE A 250 10.91 -9.55 -30.25
CA ILE A 250 9.76 -8.72 -30.71
C ILE A 250 8.92 -9.47 -31.76
N LYS A 251 9.53 -10.26 -32.62
CA LYS A 251 8.82 -11.02 -33.67
C LYS A 251 8.01 -12.19 -33.15
N GLN A 252 8.28 -12.64 -31.91
CA GLN A 252 7.69 -13.84 -31.30
C GLN A 252 6.61 -13.54 -30.25
N TYR A 253 6.57 -12.32 -29.73
CA TYR A 253 5.69 -11.96 -28.62
C TYR A 253 4.68 -10.86 -28.99
N SER A 254 3.55 -10.81 -28.28
CA SER A 254 2.56 -9.73 -28.40
C SER A 254 3.12 -8.40 -27.86
N GLU A 255 2.54 -7.28 -28.29
CA GLU A 255 2.93 -5.94 -27.83
C GLU A 255 2.87 -5.80 -26.31
N GLU A 256 1.85 -6.38 -25.67
CA GLU A 256 1.70 -6.38 -24.20
C GLU A 256 2.86 -7.12 -23.52
N LYS A 257 3.26 -8.27 -24.06
CA LYS A 257 4.38 -9.04 -23.53
C LYS A 257 5.71 -8.33 -23.71
N ILE A 258 5.89 -7.63 -24.83
CA ILE A 258 7.08 -6.81 -25.10
C ILE A 258 7.13 -5.63 -24.11
N ALA A 259 5.99 -4.96 -23.87
CA ALA A 259 5.91 -3.87 -22.89
C ALA A 259 6.23 -4.36 -21.46
N SER A 260 5.73 -5.54 -21.08
CA SER A 260 6.09 -6.18 -19.80
C SER A 260 7.57 -6.46 -19.70
N LEU A 261 8.19 -7.10 -20.73
CA LEU A 261 9.62 -7.41 -20.74
C LEU A 261 10.51 -6.16 -20.58
N LYS A 262 10.14 -5.06 -21.24
CA LYS A 262 10.88 -3.79 -21.12
C LYS A 262 10.79 -3.23 -19.69
N ARG A 263 9.62 -3.29 -19.09
CA ARG A 263 9.39 -2.84 -17.71
C ARG A 263 10.16 -3.70 -16.72
N ASP A 264 10.02 -5.02 -16.84
CA ASP A 264 10.70 -5.98 -15.96
C ASP A 264 12.22 -5.82 -16.04
N PHE A 265 12.75 -5.57 -17.26
CA PHE A 265 14.18 -5.30 -17.46
C PHE A 265 14.62 -3.99 -16.79
N TYR A 266 13.84 -2.92 -16.95
CA TYR A 266 14.12 -1.64 -16.29
C TYR A 266 14.11 -1.76 -14.78
N GLU A 267 13.05 -2.36 -14.20
CA GLU A 267 12.91 -2.56 -12.76
C GLU A 267 14.04 -3.42 -12.20
N LEU A 268 14.44 -4.44 -12.94
CA LEU A 268 15.56 -5.30 -12.57
C LEU A 268 16.88 -4.54 -12.51
N VAL A 269 17.19 -3.74 -13.53
CA VAL A 269 18.41 -2.92 -13.56
C VAL A 269 18.39 -1.91 -12.40
N GLN A 270 17.26 -1.28 -12.14
CA GLN A 270 17.10 -0.32 -11.05
C GLN A 270 17.29 -0.97 -9.68
N SER A 271 16.72 -2.16 -9.44
CA SER A 271 16.87 -2.89 -8.19
C SER A 271 18.32 -3.34 -7.96
N GLU A 272 19.03 -3.76 -9.02
CA GLU A 272 20.42 -4.18 -8.90
C GLU A 272 21.37 -2.99 -8.66
N LEU A 273 21.12 -1.83 -9.27
CA LEU A 273 21.86 -0.61 -8.95
C LEU A 273 21.68 -0.22 -7.48
N SER A 274 20.45 -0.29 -6.97
CA SER A 274 20.14 -0.02 -5.57
C SER A 274 20.83 -1.02 -4.63
N ALA A 275 20.85 -2.32 -4.98
CA ALA A 275 21.53 -3.36 -4.22
C ALA A 275 23.04 -3.18 -4.18
N LEU A 276 23.63 -2.60 -5.24
CA LEU A 276 25.05 -2.24 -5.27
C LEU A 276 25.37 -0.98 -4.44
N GLY A 277 24.34 -0.31 -3.89
CA GLY A 277 24.50 0.97 -3.20
C GLY A 277 24.89 2.11 -4.15
N ASP A 278 24.65 1.95 -5.43
CA ASP A 278 24.96 2.93 -6.46
C ASP A 278 23.83 3.98 -6.52
N ARG A 279 24.21 5.26 -6.52
CA ARG A 279 23.29 6.41 -6.63
C ARG A 279 22.99 6.83 -8.07
N SER A 280 23.47 6.05 -9.05
CA SER A 280 23.28 6.34 -10.45
C SER A 280 21.80 6.44 -10.83
N ILE A 281 21.52 7.30 -11.79
CA ILE A 281 20.17 7.58 -12.25
C ILE A 281 19.87 6.66 -13.43
N CYS A 282 18.81 5.87 -13.34
CA CYS A 282 18.38 4.94 -14.36
C CYS A 282 17.19 5.50 -15.14
N CYS A 283 17.15 5.32 -16.46
CA CYS A 283 16.06 5.74 -17.32
C CYS A 283 15.86 4.74 -18.48
N GLY A 284 14.59 4.35 -18.70
CA GLY A 284 14.21 3.53 -19.85
C GLY A 284 14.02 4.39 -21.10
N LEU A 285 14.79 4.15 -22.16
CA LEU A 285 14.64 4.81 -23.45
C LEU A 285 14.34 3.78 -24.53
N SER A 286 13.10 3.70 -24.96
CA SER A 286 12.60 2.77 -25.99
C SER A 286 12.81 1.29 -25.59
N ASP A 287 13.85 0.65 -26.11
CA ASP A 287 14.26 -0.74 -25.87
C ASP A 287 15.55 -0.85 -25.04
N LYS A 288 16.10 0.27 -24.61
CA LYS A 288 17.36 0.37 -23.88
C LYS A 288 17.18 0.96 -22.50
N VAL A 289 18.10 0.63 -21.62
CA VAL A 289 18.21 1.26 -20.31
C VAL A 289 19.46 2.13 -20.30
N VAL A 290 19.30 3.40 -20.00
CA VAL A 290 20.40 4.36 -19.84
C VAL A 290 20.63 4.63 -18.37
N ILE A 291 21.88 4.58 -17.96
CA ILE A 291 22.33 4.84 -16.60
C ILE A 291 23.26 6.04 -16.63
N LEU A 292 22.89 7.11 -15.95
CA LEU A 292 23.76 8.22 -15.66
C LEU A 292 24.55 7.88 -14.39
N HIS A 293 25.81 7.45 -14.59
CA HIS A 293 26.64 7.00 -13.48
C HIS A 293 27.13 8.18 -12.65
N ILE A 294 26.90 8.11 -11.34
CA ILE A 294 27.40 9.07 -10.37
C ILE A 294 28.65 8.49 -9.72
N GLN A 295 29.75 9.25 -9.77
CA GLN A 295 31.02 8.81 -9.20
C GLN A 295 30.89 8.45 -7.73
N THR A 296 31.34 7.25 -7.39
CA THR A 296 31.44 6.80 -6.00
C THR A 296 32.88 6.40 -5.70
N PRO A 297 33.37 6.59 -4.46
CA PRO A 297 34.75 6.17 -4.10
C PRO A 297 35.00 4.67 -4.23
N LYS A 298 33.92 3.88 -4.32
CA LYS A 298 33.98 2.42 -4.24
C LYS A 298 33.95 1.72 -5.60
N GLN A 299 33.37 2.34 -6.63
CA GLN A 299 33.14 1.68 -7.92
C GLN A 299 33.33 2.63 -9.09
N THR A 300 34.04 2.15 -10.12
CA THR A 300 34.16 2.84 -11.39
C THR A 300 33.00 2.48 -12.32
N ILE A 301 32.68 3.34 -13.27
CA ILE A 301 31.65 3.12 -14.28
C ILE A 301 31.78 1.74 -14.98
N LEU A 302 33.01 1.30 -15.27
CA LEU A 302 33.30 -0.01 -15.87
C LEU A 302 32.96 -1.17 -14.94
N GLN A 303 33.24 -1.01 -13.63
CA GLN A 303 32.93 -2.04 -12.63
C GLN A 303 31.41 -2.19 -12.46
N VAL A 304 30.66 -1.08 -12.45
CA VAL A 304 29.20 -1.08 -12.40
C VAL A 304 28.62 -1.80 -13.62
N ALA A 305 29.04 -1.43 -14.84
CA ALA A 305 28.58 -2.06 -16.07
C ALA A 305 28.84 -3.59 -16.09
N ARG A 306 30.05 -4.02 -15.69
CA ARG A 306 30.41 -5.46 -15.61
C ARG A 306 29.65 -6.20 -14.52
N SER A 307 29.36 -5.54 -13.41
CA SER A 307 28.56 -6.14 -12.32
C SER A 307 27.14 -6.37 -12.76
N LEU A 308 26.52 -5.38 -13.41
CA LEU A 308 25.17 -5.49 -13.97
C LEU A 308 25.10 -6.61 -15.02
N GLN A 309 26.04 -6.68 -15.97
CA GLN A 309 26.06 -7.76 -16.96
C GLN A 309 26.13 -9.14 -16.31
N ARG A 310 27.00 -9.32 -15.28
CA ARG A 310 27.12 -10.60 -14.56
C ARG A 310 25.84 -11.00 -13.84
N VAL A 311 25.20 -10.06 -13.18
CA VAL A 311 23.97 -10.32 -12.41
C VAL A 311 22.81 -10.62 -13.36
N LEU A 312 22.63 -9.83 -14.42
CA LEU A 312 21.61 -10.05 -15.44
C LEU A 312 21.78 -11.41 -16.14
N LYS A 313 23.01 -11.79 -16.44
CA LYS A 313 23.31 -13.11 -17.03
C LYS A 313 22.94 -14.27 -16.11
N ARG A 314 23.12 -14.13 -14.79
CA ARG A 314 22.65 -15.13 -13.79
C ARG A 314 21.13 -15.28 -13.80
N LYS A 315 20.41 -14.24 -14.19
CA LYS A 315 18.95 -14.24 -14.34
C LYS A 315 18.49 -14.59 -15.77
N ASN A 316 19.38 -15.17 -16.57
CA ASN A 316 19.18 -15.55 -17.97
C ASN A 316 18.82 -14.37 -18.91
N ILE A 317 19.28 -13.16 -18.59
CA ILE A 317 19.15 -11.99 -19.45
C ILE A 317 20.55 -11.59 -19.93
N GLU A 318 20.84 -11.83 -21.20
CA GLU A 318 22.08 -11.38 -21.80
C GLU A 318 21.95 -9.95 -22.31
N VAL A 319 22.88 -9.08 -21.89
CA VAL A 319 22.89 -7.66 -22.26
C VAL A 319 24.24 -7.23 -22.78
N SER A 320 24.20 -6.38 -23.81
CA SER A 320 25.35 -5.61 -24.26
C SER A 320 25.38 -4.27 -23.54
N ALA A 321 26.58 -3.77 -23.25
CA ALA A 321 26.78 -2.50 -22.57
C ALA A 321 27.75 -1.62 -23.37
N GLY A 322 27.34 -0.38 -23.63
CA GLY A 322 28.19 0.68 -24.14
C GLY A 322 28.47 1.71 -23.02
N ILE A 323 29.70 2.14 -22.89
CA ILE A 323 30.14 3.12 -21.93
C ILE A 323 30.61 4.37 -22.66
N GLY A 324 30.10 5.53 -22.23
CA GLY A 324 30.40 6.81 -22.83
C GLY A 324 31.65 7.50 -22.27
N TYR A 325 32.00 8.59 -22.88
CA TYR A 325 33.11 9.44 -22.44
C TYR A 325 32.86 9.99 -21.03
N ARG A 326 33.93 10.24 -20.30
CA ARG A 326 33.86 10.84 -18.96
C ARG A 326 33.38 12.28 -19.04
N CYS A 327 32.31 12.58 -18.31
CA CYS A 327 31.78 13.94 -18.18
C CYS A 327 32.68 14.77 -17.25
N LYS A 328 32.98 15.99 -17.66
CA LYS A 328 33.63 17.01 -16.83
C LYS A 328 32.63 18.07 -16.35
N SER A 329 31.52 18.17 -17.07
CA SER A 329 30.43 19.10 -16.80
C SER A 329 29.11 18.46 -17.20
N VAL A 330 28.01 19.08 -16.78
CA VAL A 330 26.65 18.66 -17.14
C VAL A 330 26.42 18.71 -18.65
N ARG A 331 27.11 19.58 -19.39
CA ARG A 331 27.04 19.68 -20.86
C ARG A 331 27.58 18.44 -21.56
N ASP A 332 28.51 17.72 -20.92
CA ASP A 332 29.14 16.55 -21.52
C ASP A 332 28.25 15.29 -21.46
N ILE A 333 27.14 15.33 -20.71
CA ILE A 333 26.25 14.18 -20.52
C ILE A 333 25.68 13.71 -21.86
N GLN A 334 25.26 14.63 -22.72
CA GLN A 334 24.76 14.28 -24.06
C GLN A 334 25.84 13.61 -24.91
N THR A 335 27.05 14.18 -24.94
CA THR A 335 28.19 13.59 -25.68
C THR A 335 28.57 12.21 -25.10
N SER A 336 28.53 12.05 -23.78
CA SER A 336 28.76 10.77 -23.12
C SER A 336 27.70 9.74 -23.54
N TYR A 337 26.42 10.12 -23.61
CA TYR A 337 25.36 9.25 -24.10
C TYR A 337 25.56 8.85 -25.57
N GLU A 338 25.88 9.79 -26.45
CA GLU A 338 26.11 9.51 -27.86
C GLU A 338 27.29 8.53 -28.07
N THR A 339 28.41 8.74 -27.37
CA THR A 339 29.55 7.83 -27.41
C THR A 339 29.24 6.47 -26.81
N ALA A 340 28.46 6.38 -25.73
CA ALA A 340 27.98 5.12 -25.18
C ALA A 340 27.10 4.35 -26.18
N ARG A 341 26.23 5.06 -26.90
CA ARG A 341 25.38 4.49 -27.95
C ARG A 341 26.19 3.95 -29.13
N LEU A 342 27.23 4.68 -29.57
CA LEU A 342 28.13 4.23 -30.61
C LEU A 342 28.93 3.00 -30.17
N ALA A 343 29.48 2.99 -28.96
CA ALA A 343 30.16 1.84 -28.39
C ALA A 343 29.24 0.60 -28.35
N LEU A 344 27.99 0.78 -27.95
CA LEU A 344 26.99 -0.30 -27.95
C LEU A 344 26.73 -0.82 -29.39
N GLN A 345 26.63 0.05 -30.38
CA GLN A 345 26.46 -0.35 -31.79
C GLN A 345 27.64 -1.21 -32.29
N ILE A 346 28.87 -0.84 -31.92
CA ILE A 346 30.06 -1.63 -32.26
C ILE A 346 30.00 -2.99 -31.56
N ALA A 347 29.64 -3.05 -30.30
CA ALA A 347 29.52 -4.31 -29.56
C ALA A 347 28.46 -5.25 -30.13
N THR A 348 27.38 -4.72 -30.71
CA THR A 348 26.26 -5.50 -31.28
C THR A 348 26.44 -5.84 -32.74
N SER A 349 27.39 -5.20 -33.47
CA SER A 349 27.63 -5.44 -34.92
C SER A 349 28.45 -6.69 -35.22
N GLY A 350 28.75 -7.54 -34.24
CA GLY A 350 29.42 -8.84 -34.45
C GLY A 350 30.95 -8.79 -34.49
N PHE A 351 31.56 -7.62 -34.32
CA PHE A 351 33.03 -7.48 -34.31
C PHE A 351 33.65 -7.76 -32.92
N ALA A 352 32.84 -7.88 -31.85
CA ALA A 352 33.33 -8.26 -30.54
C ALA A 352 32.34 -9.23 -29.87
N PRO A 353 32.83 -10.33 -29.24
CA PRO A 353 31.98 -11.17 -28.42
C PRO A 353 31.51 -10.31 -27.20
N SER A 354 30.23 -10.44 -26.86
CA SER A 354 29.50 -9.80 -25.73
C SER A 354 30.37 -9.18 -24.59
N THR A 355 31.00 -8.06 -24.88
CA THR A 355 31.92 -7.35 -23.99
C THR A 355 31.46 -5.92 -23.78
N CYS A 356 31.71 -5.38 -22.57
CA CYS A 356 31.65 -3.93 -22.36
C CYS A 356 32.70 -3.24 -23.25
N VAL A 357 32.28 -2.39 -24.13
CA VAL A 357 33.12 -1.49 -24.92
C VAL A 357 32.96 -0.07 -24.43
#